data_ae08eb028838537ea4c4af6ec08af5df
#
_entry.id   ae08eb028838537ea4c4af6ec08af5df
#
_cell.length_a   1.000
_cell.length_b   1.000
_cell.length_c   1.000
_cell.angle_alpha   90.00
_cell.angle_beta   90.00
_cell.angle_gamma   90.00
#
_symmetry.space_group_name_H-M   'P 1'
#
loop_
_entity.id
_entity.type
_entity.pdbx_description
1 polymer ?
#
loop_
_entity_poly.entity_id
_entity_poly.type
_entity_poly.pdbx_seq_one_letter_code
_entity_poly.pdbx_strand_id
1 'polypeptide(L)' 'MTKYTRFEAIFRNETLVFTDRDPKFRNRLDVYNYICAERLCKKYGKFIRINESTVCY' A
#
# COMPACT_ATOMS: atom_id res chain seq x y z
N MET A 1 -12.58 -1.21 -20.69
CA MET A 1 -11.68 -0.36 -19.91
C MET A 1 -11.27 -1.11 -18.64
N THR A 2 -9.98 -1.17 -18.37
CA THR A 2 -9.45 -1.87 -17.19
C THR A 2 -9.17 -0.86 -16.10
N LYS A 3 -9.52 -1.23 -14.87
CA LYS A 3 -9.26 -0.39 -13.70
C LYS A 3 -8.57 -1.21 -12.62
N TYR A 4 -7.77 -0.55 -11.82
CA TYR A 4 -7.27 -1.16 -10.59
C TYR A 4 -7.11 -0.08 -9.53
N THR A 5 -7.06 -0.50 -8.28
CA THR A 5 -6.84 0.39 -7.14
C THR A 5 -5.37 0.38 -6.79
N ARG A 6 -4.82 1.57 -6.66
CA ARG A 6 -3.43 1.76 -6.27
C ARG A 6 -3.38 2.27 -4.84
N PHE A 7 -2.56 1.63 -4.02
CA PHE A 7 -2.36 2.03 -2.63
C PHE A 7 -0.94 2.54 -2.47
N GLU A 8 -0.79 3.77 -1.98
CA GLU A 8 0.51 4.34 -1.67
C GLU A 8 0.69 4.36 -0.17
N ALA A 9 1.55 3.49 0.34
CA ALA A 9 1.89 3.46 1.76
C ALA A 9 3.03 4.43 2.00
N ILE A 10 2.77 5.50 2.72
CA ILE A 10 3.73 6.57 2.96
C ILE A 10 4.37 6.36 4.32
N PHE A 11 5.70 6.22 4.30
CA PHE A 11 6.54 6.13 5.49
C PHE A 11 7.42 7.37 5.56
N ARG A 12 8.03 7.58 6.70
CA ARG A 12 8.91 8.73 6.91
C ARG A 12 10.03 8.82 5.87
N ASN A 13 10.63 7.69 5.51
CA ASN A 13 11.80 7.65 4.64
C ASN A 13 11.53 7.05 3.26
N GLU A 14 10.33 6.55 3.01
CA GLU A 14 10.04 5.83 1.77
C GLU A 14 8.54 5.80 1.49
N THR A 15 8.18 5.71 0.23
CA THR A 15 6.80 5.48 -0.19
C THR A 15 6.77 4.19 -1.01
N LEU A 16 5.92 3.26 -0.60
CA LEU A 16 5.75 1.99 -1.29
C LEU A 16 4.42 1.98 -2.02
N VAL A 17 4.38 1.35 -3.19
CA VAL A 17 3.16 1.26 -3.99
C VAL A 17 2.71 -0.19 -4.06
N PHE A 18 1.43 -0.41 -3.76
CA PHE A 18 0.77 -1.71 -3.88
C PHE A 18 -0.46 -1.53 -4.76
N THR A 19 -0.91 -2.59 -5.39
CA THR A 19 -2.13 -2.55 -6.21
C THR A 19 -2.99 -3.77 -5.92
N ASP A 20 -4.29 -3.64 -6.17
CA ASP A 20 -5.22 -4.76 -6.01
C ASP A 20 -5.13 -5.77 -7.16
N ARG A 21 -4.25 -5.55 -8.11
CA ARG A 21 -3.90 -6.56 -9.12
C ARG A 21 -3.20 -7.74 -8.47
N ASP A 22 -2.54 -7.51 -7.34
CA ASP A 22 -2.02 -8.59 -6.51
C ASP A 22 -3.14 -9.08 -5.60
N PRO A 23 -3.50 -10.37 -5.65
CA PRO A 23 -4.60 -10.89 -4.82
C PRO A 23 -4.38 -10.76 -3.32
N LYS A 24 -3.17 -10.45 -2.87
CA LYS A 24 -2.88 -10.19 -1.46
C LYS A 24 -3.43 -8.84 -0.99
N PHE A 25 -3.65 -7.90 -1.90
CA PHE A 25 -3.98 -6.52 -1.55
C PHE A 25 -5.31 -6.11 -2.15
N ARG A 26 -6.40 -6.55 -1.54
CA ARG A 26 -7.75 -6.23 -2.03
C ARG A 26 -8.25 -4.88 -1.54
N ASN A 27 -7.76 -4.44 -0.38
CA ASN A 27 -8.18 -3.17 0.22
C ASN A 27 -7.05 -2.62 1.09
N ARG A 28 -7.28 -1.43 1.67
CA ARG A 28 -6.30 -0.78 2.54
C ARG A 28 -5.90 -1.62 3.74
N LEU A 29 -6.84 -2.34 4.31
CA LEU A 29 -6.58 -3.15 5.48
C LEU A 29 -5.58 -4.26 5.17
N ASP A 30 -5.69 -4.87 4.00
CA ASP A 30 -4.73 -5.90 3.58
C ASP A 30 -3.32 -5.32 3.47
N VAL A 31 -3.19 -4.12 2.90
CA VAL A 31 -1.90 -3.43 2.81
C VAL A 31 -1.35 -3.13 4.20
N TYR A 32 -2.21 -2.62 5.09
CA TYR A 32 -1.83 -2.30 6.45
C TYR A 32 -1.35 -3.55 7.20
N ASN A 33 -2.07 -4.65 7.07
CA ASN A 33 -1.69 -5.91 7.70
C ASN A 33 -0.34 -6.41 7.18
N TYR A 34 -0.09 -6.26 5.89
CA TYR A 34 1.20 -6.62 5.29
C TYR A 34 2.33 -5.77 5.89
N ILE A 35 2.10 -4.46 6.01
CA ILE A 35 3.08 -3.55 6.60
C ILE A 35 3.44 -3.99 8.03
N CYS A 36 2.43 -4.35 8.82
CA CYS A 36 2.65 -4.81 10.19
C CYS A 36 3.36 -6.15 10.24
N ALA A 37 2.95 -7.10 9.39
CA ALA A 37 3.53 -8.44 9.36
C ALA A 37 5.00 -8.41 8.96
N GLU A 38 5.35 -7.59 7.99
CA GLU A 38 6.73 -7.47 7.50
C GLU A 38 7.55 -6.45 8.27
N ARG A 39 6.95 -5.78 9.24
CA ARG A 39 7.63 -4.78 10.07
C ARG A 39 8.30 -3.69 9.24
N LEU A 40 7.63 -3.22 8.22
CA LEU A 40 8.19 -2.24 7.31
C LEU A 40 8.50 -0.90 7.99
N CYS A 41 7.83 -0.60 9.09
CA CYS A 41 8.11 0.60 9.86
C CYS A 41 9.55 0.62 10.40
N LYS A 42 10.13 -0.54 10.69
CA LYS A 42 11.51 -0.62 11.13
C LYS A 42 12.49 -0.35 9.99
N LYS A 43 12.08 -0.69 8.76
CA LYS A 43 12.93 -0.54 7.58
C LYS A 43 12.84 0.87 6.99
N TYR A 44 11.64 1.44 6.93
CA TYR A 44 11.38 2.69 6.24
C TYR A 44 10.99 3.85 7.14
N GLY A 45 10.97 3.63 8.45
CA GLY A 45 10.58 4.64 9.41
C GLY A 45 9.11 4.59 9.75
N LYS A 46 8.63 5.60 10.47
CA LYS A 46 7.25 5.64 10.94
C LYS A 46 6.27 5.62 9.76
N PHE A 47 5.26 4.75 9.86
CA PHE A 47 4.17 4.74 8.91
C PHE A 47 3.31 6.00 9.10
N ILE A 48 3.00 6.69 8.01
CA ILE A 48 2.24 7.94 8.06
C ILE A 48 0.81 7.70 7.63
N ARG A 49 0.61 7.19 6.40
CA ARG A 49 -0.74 6.95 5.89
C ARG A 49 -0.71 6.11 4.63
N ILE A 50 -1.89 5.65 4.22
CA ILE A 50 -2.11 5.00 2.93
C ILE A 50 -3.03 5.89 2.10
N ASN A 51 -2.60 6.27 0.91
CA ASN A 51 -3.44 6.93 -0.07
C ASN A 51 -3.97 5.90 -1.05
N GLU A 52 -5.25 6.00 -1.36
CA GLU A 52 -5.91 5.08 -2.28
C GLU A 52 -6.40 5.85 -3.50
N SER A 53 -6.13 5.32 -4.68
CA SER A 53 -6.59 5.93 -5.93
C SER A 53 -6.96 4.85 -6.92
N THR A 54 -7.84 5.20 -7.87
CA THR A 54 -8.24 4.30 -8.95
C THR A 54 -7.49 4.70 -10.20
N VAL A 55 -6.85 3.71 -10.84
CA VAL A 55 -6.13 3.92 -12.10
C VAL A 55 -6.93 3.23 -13.20
N CYS A 56 -7.14 3.94 -14.30
CA CYS A 56 -7.84 3.43 -15.49
C CYS A 56 -6.87 3.34 -16.67
N TYR A 57 -6.92 2.23 -17.36
CA TYR A 57 -6.08 2.06 -18.56
C TYR A 57 -6.68 1.10 -19.59
#